data_a31f17bbbad9a8be00bac4753f9af847
#
_entry.id   a31f17bbbad9a8be00bac4753f9af847
#
_cell.length_a   1.000
_cell.length_b   1.000
_cell.length_c   1.000
_cell.angle_alpha   90.00
_cell.angle_beta   90.00
_cell.angle_gamma   90.00
#
_symmetry.space_group_name_H-M   'P 1'
#
loop_
_entity.id
_entity.type
_entity.pdbx_description
1 polymer ?
#
loop_
_entity_poly.entity_id
_entity_poly.type
_entity_poly.pdbx_seq_one_letter_code
_entity_poly.pdbx_strand_id
1 'polypeptide(L)'
;MAMDIRVGTGRRIEWDVVMRFASRQARKEEITLTWEGVGYAPRGTSLILIDMATSARRHMRTQTVYQFTPSKEETERRFKIIMEQGTELPLHIANLQVTSLRGQGIMIQFVLTKPAVTRVEVFSLTGREIAVVEAGQIRHAGQNVVFWRGVDIEGRQLPRGVYLLRIHAQDQEGRQYQATKTMTLR
;
A
#
# COMPACT_ATOMS: atom_id res chain seq x y z
N MET A 1 -22.66 1.26 25.99
CA MET A 1 -22.27 0.86 24.62
C MET A 1 -22.42 -0.65 24.54
N ALA A 2 -23.34 -1.18 23.75
CA ALA A 2 -23.51 -2.62 23.56
C ALA A 2 -22.89 -2.98 22.21
N MET A 3 -21.97 -3.93 22.23
CA MET A 3 -21.29 -4.44 21.04
C MET A 3 -21.77 -5.89 20.84
N ASP A 4 -22.44 -6.16 19.74
CA ASP A 4 -22.81 -7.52 19.33
C ASP A 4 -21.67 -8.07 18.46
N ILE A 5 -20.95 -9.07 18.95
CA ILE A 5 -19.83 -9.71 18.23
C ILE A 5 -20.37 -11.00 17.62
N ARG A 6 -20.58 -11.00 16.31
CA ARG A 6 -20.86 -12.23 15.57
C ARG A 6 -19.57 -12.72 14.92
N VAL A 7 -19.13 -13.90 15.31
CA VAL A 7 -17.98 -14.56 14.68
C VAL A 7 -18.45 -15.19 13.36
N GLY A 8 -18.11 -14.52 12.25
CA GLY A 8 -18.34 -15.08 10.92
C GLY A 8 -17.10 -15.85 10.45
N THR A 9 -17.27 -17.06 9.94
CA THR A 9 -16.21 -17.90 9.34
C THR A 9 -15.90 -17.53 7.88
N GLY A 10 -15.95 -16.25 7.53
CA GLY A 10 -15.76 -15.76 6.17
C GLY A 10 -14.64 -14.72 6.06
N ARG A 11 -14.22 -14.44 4.84
CA ARG A 11 -13.26 -13.38 4.49
C ARG A 11 -13.76 -11.97 4.83
N ARG A 12 -15.03 -11.84 5.25
CA ARG A 12 -15.71 -10.61 5.62
C ARG A 12 -16.48 -10.80 6.92
N ILE A 13 -16.22 -9.91 7.88
CA ILE A 13 -16.93 -9.86 9.17
C ILE A 13 -17.52 -8.45 9.29
N GLU A 14 -18.76 -8.38 9.73
CA GLU A 14 -19.48 -7.12 9.95
C GLU A 14 -19.93 -7.01 11.40
N TRP A 15 -19.81 -5.83 11.98
CA TRP A 15 -20.33 -5.49 13.30
C TRP A 15 -21.22 -4.27 13.18
N ASP A 16 -22.40 -4.34 13.77
CA ASP A 16 -23.28 -3.21 13.93
C ASP A 16 -23.00 -2.54 15.28
N VAL A 17 -22.77 -1.24 15.24
CA VAL A 17 -22.50 -0.40 16.42
C VAL A 17 -23.57 0.64 16.52
N VAL A 18 -24.27 0.70 17.66
CA VAL A 18 -25.32 1.68 17.93
C VAL A 18 -24.87 2.62 19.03
N MET A 19 -24.84 3.90 18.73
CA MET A 19 -24.61 4.98 19.70
C MET A 19 -25.96 5.60 20.06
N ARG A 20 -26.29 5.66 21.35
CA ARG A 20 -27.50 6.32 21.86
C ARG A 20 -27.14 7.61 22.56
N PHE A 21 -27.90 8.66 22.31
CA PHE A 21 -27.69 9.98 22.90
C PHE A 21 -28.50 10.11 24.20
N ALA A 22 -27.81 10.25 25.34
CA ALA A 22 -28.43 10.30 26.66
C ALA A 22 -29.24 11.58 26.92
N SER A 23 -28.95 12.68 26.22
CA SER A 23 -29.64 13.96 26.43
C SER A 23 -29.81 14.74 25.13
N ARG A 24 -30.77 15.69 25.13
CA ARG A 24 -30.95 16.63 24.01
C ARG A 24 -29.75 17.57 23.80
N GLN A 25 -28.97 17.81 24.86
CA GLN A 25 -27.77 18.65 24.80
C GLN A 25 -26.66 17.98 23.96
N ALA A 26 -26.45 16.70 24.15
CA ALA A 26 -25.45 15.93 23.38
C ALA A 26 -25.68 15.93 21.86
N ARG A 27 -26.89 16.27 21.40
CA ARG A 27 -27.25 16.32 19.99
C ARG A 27 -26.92 17.65 19.29
N LYS A 28 -26.43 18.64 20.03
CA LYS A 28 -26.05 19.95 19.50
C LYS A 28 -24.54 20.13 19.37
N GLU A 29 -23.79 19.20 19.93
CA GLU A 29 -22.35 19.27 19.97
C GLU A 29 -21.72 18.32 18.94
N GLU A 30 -20.56 18.68 18.45
CA GLU A 30 -19.77 17.80 17.61
C GLU A 30 -19.29 16.60 18.44
N ILE A 31 -19.58 15.41 17.96
CA ILE A 31 -19.16 14.16 18.60
C ILE A 31 -17.96 13.63 17.88
N THR A 32 -16.92 13.31 18.65
CA THR A 32 -15.71 12.68 18.16
C THR A 32 -15.70 11.21 18.55
N LEU A 33 -15.70 10.32 17.57
CA LEU A 33 -15.43 8.89 17.76
C LEU A 33 -13.94 8.63 17.58
N THR A 34 -13.36 7.92 18.54
CA THR A 34 -12.00 7.43 18.46
C THR A 34 -11.98 5.91 18.61
N TRP A 35 -10.99 5.27 18.07
CA TRP A 35 -10.79 3.83 18.19
C TRP A 35 -9.31 3.49 18.36
N GLU A 36 -9.09 2.43 19.11
CA GLU A 36 -7.78 1.88 19.40
C GLU A 36 -7.71 0.40 19.05
N GLY A 37 -6.53 -0.18 19.08
CA GLY A 37 -6.36 -1.63 18.89
C GLY A 37 -6.46 -2.12 17.46
N VAL A 38 -6.66 -1.25 16.47
CA VAL A 38 -6.76 -1.63 15.05
C VAL A 38 -5.47 -2.29 14.54
N GLY A 39 -4.33 -2.00 15.15
CA GLY A 39 -3.04 -2.63 14.84
C GLY A 39 -3.00 -4.13 15.13
N TYR A 40 -3.84 -4.64 16.03
CA TYR A 40 -3.93 -6.08 16.36
C TYR A 40 -4.75 -6.88 15.34
N ALA A 41 -5.49 -6.22 14.44
CA ALA A 41 -6.20 -6.92 13.38
C ALA A 41 -5.20 -7.64 12.45
N PRO A 42 -5.53 -8.84 11.94
CA PRO A 42 -4.65 -9.61 11.08
C PRO A 42 -4.10 -8.79 9.92
N ARG A 43 -2.85 -9.02 9.56
CA ARG A 43 -2.23 -8.37 8.39
C ARG A 43 -3.04 -8.71 7.13
N GLY A 44 -3.13 -7.76 6.21
CA GLY A 44 -3.91 -7.95 4.98
C GLY A 44 -5.43 -7.83 5.16
N THR A 45 -5.92 -7.40 6.34
CA THR A 45 -7.32 -7.04 6.53
C THR A 45 -7.54 -5.54 6.42
N SER A 46 -8.58 -5.12 5.73
CA SER A 46 -9.10 -3.76 5.80
C SER A 46 -10.16 -3.66 6.90
N LEU A 47 -10.15 -2.57 7.65
CA LEU A 47 -11.17 -2.22 8.63
C LEU A 47 -11.78 -0.90 8.21
N ILE A 48 -13.08 -0.92 7.96
CA ILE A 48 -13.83 0.25 7.46
C ILE A 48 -14.98 0.53 8.42
N LEU A 49 -15.02 1.73 8.98
CA LEU A 49 -16.17 2.27 9.67
C LEU A 49 -17.10 2.93 8.64
N ILE A 50 -18.37 2.60 8.68
CA ILE A 50 -19.42 3.23 7.86
C ILE A 50 -20.44 3.87 8.78
N ASP A 51 -20.67 5.16 8.60
CA ASP A 51 -21.76 5.87 9.21
C ASP A 51 -23.02 5.64 8.38
N MET A 52 -24.00 4.96 8.96
CA MET A 52 -25.21 4.57 8.24
C MET A 52 -26.17 5.73 7.93
N ALA A 53 -26.01 6.87 8.62
CA ALA A 53 -26.81 8.07 8.38
C ALA A 53 -26.30 8.90 7.19
N THR A 54 -25.00 8.95 7.00
CA THR A 54 -24.35 9.79 5.97
C THR A 54 -23.70 8.99 4.86
N SER A 55 -23.61 7.65 5.01
CA SER A 55 -22.83 6.76 4.15
C SER A 55 -21.33 7.07 4.12
N ALA A 56 -20.84 7.89 5.03
CA ALA A 56 -19.43 8.22 5.15
C ALA A 56 -18.62 6.99 5.53
N ARG A 57 -17.51 6.77 4.82
CA ARG A 57 -16.60 5.64 5.05
C ARG A 57 -15.26 6.13 5.57
N ARG A 58 -14.70 5.43 6.55
CA ARG A 58 -13.39 5.72 7.14
C ARG A 58 -12.56 4.46 7.25
N HIS A 59 -11.35 4.51 6.71
CA HIS A 59 -10.38 3.43 6.87
C HIS A 59 -9.74 3.53 8.24
N MET A 60 -10.10 2.61 9.13
CA MET A 60 -9.76 2.70 10.55
C MET A 60 -8.26 2.55 10.84
N ARG A 61 -7.47 1.98 9.93
CA ARG A 61 -6.01 1.87 10.09
C ARG A 61 -5.26 3.18 9.82
N THR A 62 -5.81 4.03 8.97
CA THR A 62 -5.17 5.29 8.55
C THR A 62 -5.82 6.52 9.17
N GLN A 63 -7.04 6.37 9.66
CA GLN A 63 -7.81 7.42 10.30
C GLN A 63 -8.24 6.89 11.66
N THR A 64 -7.86 7.56 12.73
CA THR A 64 -8.16 7.14 14.12
C THR A 64 -9.33 7.90 14.73
N VAL A 65 -9.91 8.81 13.97
CA VAL A 65 -10.95 9.74 14.43
C VAL A 65 -12.03 9.90 13.37
N TYR A 66 -13.29 9.96 13.81
CA TYR A 66 -14.43 10.38 13.00
C TYR A 66 -15.28 11.37 13.77
N GLN A 67 -15.54 12.53 13.17
CA GLN A 67 -16.32 13.61 13.77
C GLN A 67 -17.64 13.79 13.03
N PHE A 68 -18.70 14.01 13.78
CA PHE A 68 -20.03 14.29 13.24
C PHE A 68 -20.89 15.07 14.24
N THR A 69 -21.87 15.81 13.74
CA THR A 69 -22.90 16.46 14.55
C THR A 69 -24.22 15.74 14.35
N PRO A 70 -24.85 15.20 15.42
CA PRO A 70 -26.15 14.59 15.30
C PRO A 70 -27.23 15.62 14.92
N SER A 71 -28.30 15.17 14.26
CA SER A 71 -29.47 16.01 14.04
C SER A 71 -30.23 16.23 15.36
N LYS A 72 -31.03 17.31 15.45
CA LYS A 72 -31.76 17.68 16.67
C LYS A 72 -32.72 16.62 17.20
N GLU A 73 -33.20 15.74 16.31
CA GLU A 73 -34.19 14.72 16.63
C GLU A 73 -33.59 13.32 16.68
N GLU A 74 -32.30 13.17 16.37
CA GLU A 74 -31.61 11.89 16.33
C GLU A 74 -31.41 11.36 17.76
N THR A 75 -32.01 10.21 18.07
CA THR A 75 -31.88 9.56 19.38
C THR A 75 -30.82 8.49 19.41
N GLU A 76 -30.50 7.94 18.26
CA GLU A 76 -29.43 6.98 18.07
C GLU A 76 -28.78 7.16 16.70
N ARG A 77 -27.49 6.83 16.61
CA ARG A 77 -26.72 6.75 15.37
C ARG A 77 -26.15 5.38 15.18
N ARG A 78 -26.32 4.85 14.00
CA ARG A 78 -25.85 3.51 13.66
C ARG A 78 -24.61 3.57 12.80
N PHE A 79 -23.64 2.76 13.17
CA PHE A 79 -22.41 2.55 12.41
C PHE A 79 -22.27 1.08 12.09
N LYS A 80 -21.59 0.79 11.00
CA LYS A 80 -21.17 -0.55 10.65
C LYS A 80 -19.65 -0.59 10.57
N ILE A 81 -19.03 -1.57 11.23
CA ILE A 81 -17.61 -1.86 11.05
C ILE A 81 -17.52 -3.08 10.17
N ILE A 82 -16.79 -2.97 9.08
CA ILE A 82 -16.54 -4.07 8.16
C ILE A 82 -15.07 -4.42 8.24
N MET A 83 -14.76 -5.65 8.59
CA MET A 83 -13.45 -6.25 8.42
C MET A 83 -13.51 -7.14 7.19
N GLU A 84 -12.72 -6.81 6.19
CA GLU A 84 -12.54 -7.63 5.00
C GLU A 84 -11.11 -8.14 4.97
N GLN A 85 -10.96 -9.44 4.93
CA GLN A 85 -9.69 -10.03 4.57
C GLN A 85 -9.54 -9.82 3.07
N GLY A 86 -8.76 -8.81 2.70
CA GLY A 86 -8.50 -8.54 1.30
C GLY A 86 -7.89 -9.77 0.66
N THR A 87 -8.37 -10.12 -0.51
CA THR A 87 -7.54 -10.78 -1.51
C THR A 87 -6.52 -9.74 -1.96
N GLU A 88 -5.68 -9.30 -1.03
CA GLU A 88 -4.56 -8.47 -1.42
C GLU A 88 -3.70 -9.30 -2.35
N LEU A 89 -3.65 -8.90 -3.60
CA LEU A 89 -2.68 -9.44 -4.51
C LEU A 89 -1.31 -9.39 -3.81
N PRO A 90 -0.56 -10.47 -3.74
CA PRO A 90 0.76 -10.45 -3.15
C PRO A 90 1.60 -9.39 -3.86
N LEU A 91 2.51 -8.75 -3.14
CA LEU A 91 3.49 -7.87 -3.81
C LEU A 91 4.23 -8.70 -4.86
N HIS A 92 4.20 -8.23 -6.08
CA HIS A 92 4.85 -8.88 -7.20
C HIS A 92 5.37 -7.85 -8.19
N ILE A 93 6.50 -8.16 -8.83
CA ILE A 93 7.08 -7.41 -9.95
C ILE A 93 6.86 -8.24 -11.21
N ALA A 94 6.06 -7.73 -12.12
CA ALA A 94 5.76 -8.38 -13.39
C ALA A 94 6.30 -7.57 -14.57
N ASN A 95 6.35 -8.19 -15.74
CA ASN A 95 6.66 -7.56 -17.03
C ASN A 95 7.96 -6.73 -17.03
N LEU A 96 9.00 -7.21 -16.32
CA LEU A 96 10.29 -6.53 -16.28
C LEU A 96 10.92 -6.53 -17.68
N GLN A 97 11.06 -5.34 -18.25
CA GLN A 97 11.67 -5.12 -19.57
C GLN A 97 12.82 -4.12 -19.47
N VAL A 98 13.82 -4.33 -20.28
CA VAL A 98 14.99 -3.46 -20.37
C VAL A 98 15.23 -3.13 -21.85
N THR A 99 15.24 -1.85 -22.18
CA THR A 99 15.40 -1.36 -23.55
C THR A 99 16.55 -0.35 -23.60
N SER A 100 17.55 -0.61 -24.45
CA SER A 100 18.63 0.35 -24.71
C SER A 100 18.13 1.42 -25.68
N LEU A 101 18.21 2.66 -25.29
CA LEU A 101 17.87 3.84 -26.11
C LEU A 101 19.16 4.44 -26.67
N ARG A 102 19.27 4.51 -27.99
CA ARG A 102 20.48 5.05 -28.66
C ARG A 102 20.77 6.46 -28.16
N GLY A 103 21.95 6.65 -27.53
CA GLY A 103 22.40 7.95 -27.03
C GLY A 103 21.66 8.50 -25.81
N GLN A 104 20.67 7.79 -25.28
CA GLN A 104 19.84 8.25 -24.15
C GLN A 104 19.93 7.35 -22.91
N GLY A 105 20.65 6.21 -23.01
CA GLY A 105 20.80 5.28 -21.89
C GLY A 105 19.84 4.09 -21.96
N ILE A 106 19.35 3.65 -20.84
CA ILE A 106 18.60 2.41 -20.65
C ILE A 106 17.26 2.72 -19.97
N MET A 107 16.20 2.25 -20.57
CA MET A 107 14.87 2.31 -19.99
C MET A 107 14.53 0.95 -19.38
N ILE A 108 14.14 0.96 -18.10
CA ILE A 108 13.74 -0.19 -17.30
C ILE A 108 12.25 -0.02 -17.00
N GLN A 109 11.42 -0.97 -17.45
CA GLN A 109 9.97 -0.96 -17.27
C GLN A 109 9.55 -2.18 -16.48
N PHE A 110 8.64 -2.01 -15.53
CA PHE A 110 8.07 -3.09 -14.74
C PHE A 110 6.69 -2.72 -14.19
N VAL A 111 5.93 -3.71 -13.79
CA VAL A 111 4.59 -3.56 -13.19
C VAL A 111 4.65 -4.01 -11.74
N LEU A 112 4.17 -3.17 -10.82
CA LEU A 112 3.95 -3.53 -9.42
C LEU A 112 2.47 -3.87 -9.19
N THR A 113 2.20 -4.95 -8.49
CA THR A 113 0.83 -5.31 -8.09
C THR A 113 0.31 -4.42 -6.96
N LYS A 114 1.21 -3.79 -6.20
CA LYS A 114 0.94 -2.90 -5.06
C LYS A 114 1.93 -1.74 -5.01
N PRO A 115 1.60 -0.63 -4.30
CA PRO A 115 2.59 0.38 -3.97
C PRO A 115 3.71 -0.23 -3.12
N ALA A 116 4.95 0.12 -3.44
CA ALA A 116 6.13 -0.40 -2.75
C ALA A 116 7.29 0.59 -2.81
N VAL A 117 8.18 0.50 -1.83
CA VAL A 117 9.51 1.10 -1.90
C VAL A 117 10.38 0.20 -2.77
N THR A 118 11.02 0.77 -3.78
CA THR A 118 11.84 0.01 -4.73
C THR A 118 13.31 0.39 -4.63
N ARG A 119 14.17 -0.59 -4.94
CA ARG A 119 15.60 -0.45 -5.17
C ARG A 119 15.96 -1.18 -6.46
N VAL A 120 16.65 -0.50 -7.36
CA VAL A 120 17.07 -1.01 -8.67
C VAL A 120 18.59 -1.04 -8.72
N GLU A 121 19.15 -2.21 -8.95
CA GLU A 121 20.59 -2.46 -8.87
C GLU A 121 21.07 -3.23 -10.11
N VAL A 122 22.33 -3.03 -10.43
CA VAL A 122 23.01 -3.73 -11.52
C VAL A 122 24.21 -4.48 -10.98
N PHE A 123 24.35 -5.73 -11.39
CA PHE A 123 25.41 -6.65 -10.98
C PHE A 123 26.16 -7.19 -12.19
N SER A 124 27.41 -7.55 -11.99
CA SER A 124 28.14 -8.42 -12.90
C SER A 124 27.55 -9.84 -12.87
N LEU A 125 27.87 -10.68 -13.84
CA LEU A 125 27.51 -12.09 -13.84
C LEU A 125 28.13 -12.88 -12.67
N THR A 126 29.19 -12.35 -12.06
CA THR A 126 29.83 -12.94 -10.85
C THR A 126 29.16 -12.48 -9.55
N GLY A 127 28.08 -11.67 -9.62
CA GLY A 127 27.33 -11.21 -8.46
C GLY A 127 27.88 -9.96 -7.76
N ARG A 128 28.93 -9.30 -8.31
CA ARG A 128 29.43 -8.04 -7.77
C ARG A 128 28.49 -6.90 -8.16
N GLU A 129 28.05 -6.10 -7.18
CA GLU A 129 27.29 -4.88 -7.43
C GLU A 129 28.15 -3.87 -8.22
N ILE A 130 27.58 -3.33 -9.30
CA ILE A 130 28.24 -2.38 -10.20
C ILE A 130 27.61 -1.02 -10.11
N ALA A 131 26.28 -0.95 -10.02
CA ALA A 131 25.55 0.30 -9.92
C ALA A 131 24.29 0.15 -9.07
N VAL A 132 23.96 1.20 -8.36
CA VAL A 132 22.64 1.44 -7.78
C VAL A 132 21.96 2.50 -8.64
N VAL A 133 21.00 2.06 -9.45
CA VAL A 133 20.27 2.93 -10.37
C VAL A 133 19.28 3.80 -9.60
N GLU A 134 18.64 3.20 -8.62
CA GLU A 134 17.63 3.86 -7.77
C GLU A 134 17.59 3.18 -6.40
N ALA A 135 17.48 3.97 -5.33
CA ALA A 135 17.37 3.45 -3.98
C ALA A 135 16.24 4.15 -3.20
N GLY A 136 15.35 3.36 -2.62
CA GLY A 136 14.35 3.84 -1.68
C GLY A 136 13.23 4.69 -2.29
N GLN A 137 12.93 4.53 -3.58
CA GLN A 137 11.86 5.27 -4.24
C GLN A 137 10.49 4.62 -4.00
N ILE A 138 9.52 5.43 -3.62
CA ILE A 138 8.12 4.99 -3.50
C ILE A 138 7.53 4.94 -4.91
N ARG A 139 7.05 3.76 -5.30
CA ARG A 139 6.41 3.50 -6.58
C ARG A 139 4.95 3.06 -6.38
N HIS A 140 4.09 3.49 -7.29
CA HIS A 140 2.67 3.11 -7.26
C HIS A 140 2.44 1.73 -7.90
N ALA A 141 1.30 1.11 -7.57
CA ALA A 141 0.80 -0.04 -8.31
C ALA A 141 0.60 0.33 -9.79
N GLY A 142 0.81 -0.64 -10.68
CA GLY A 142 0.75 -0.45 -12.12
C GLY A 142 2.13 -0.30 -12.76
N GLN A 143 2.16 0.30 -13.93
CA GLN A 143 3.37 0.43 -14.73
C GLN A 143 4.33 1.49 -14.15
N ASN A 144 5.60 1.12 -14.04
CA ASN A 144 6.69 1.97 -13.59
C ASN A 144 7.81 1.99 -14.61
N VAL A 145 8.49 3.13 -14.71
CA VAL A 145 9.62 3.35 -15.61
C VAL A 145 10.77 3.98 -14.85
N VAL A 146 11.99 3.45 -15.05
CA VAL A 146 13.23 3.98 -14.52
C VAL A 146 14.19 4.18 -15.68
N PHE A 147 14.86 5.33 -15.71
CA PHE A 147 15.89 5.63 -16.69
C PHE A 147 17.27 5.57 -16.05
N TRP A 148 18.19 4.90 -16.71
CA TRP A 148 19.57 4.77 -16.28
C TRP A 148 20.55 5.09 -17.42
N ARG A 149 21.59 5.85 -17.12
CA ARG A 149 22.58 6.26 -18.12
C ARG A 149 23.60 5.18 -18.47
N GLY A 150 23.57 4.02 -17.82
CA GLY A 150 24.55 2.96 -18.06
C GLY A 150 25.90 3.22 -17.40
N VAL A 151 25.91 3.92 -16.26
CA VAL A 151 27.13 4.28 -15.52
C VAL A 151 27.24 3.47 -14.23
N ASP A 152 28.48 3.25 -13.76
CA ASP A 152 28.75 2.66 -12.44
C ASP A 152 28.55 3.66 -11.29
N ILE A 153 28.86 3.21 -10.05
CA ILE A 153 28.77 4.06 -8.85
C ILE A 153 29.72 5.25 -8.87
N GLU A 154 30.77 5.24 -9.70
CA GLU A 154 31.74 6.33 -9.88
C GLU A 154 31.38 7.24 -11.06
N GLY A 155 30.26 6.98 -11.74
CA GLY A 155 29.79 7.75 -12.89
C GLY A 155 30.50 7.40 -14.23
N ARG A 156 31.30 6.33 -14.27
CA ARG A 156 31.96 5.87 -15.49
C ARG A 156 31.02 5.01 -16.32
N GLN A 157 31.07 5.17 -17.63
CA GLN A 157 30.30 4.35 -18.56
C GLN A 157 30.68 2.87 -18.43
N LEU A 158 29.68 2.01 -18.31
CA LEU A 158 29.90 0.57 -18.30
C LEU A 158 30.34 0.06 -19.67
N PRO A 159 31.27 -0.88 -19.69
CA PRO A 159 31.65 -1.57 -20.94
C PRO A 159 30.47 -2.30 -21.56
N ARG A 160 30.56 -2.54 -22.87
CA ARG A 160 29.64 -3.46 -23.53
C ARG A 160 29.76 -4.84 -22.91
N GLY A 161 28.62 -5.45 -22.65
CA GLY A 161 28.65 -6.74 -21.96
C GLY A 161 27.28 -7.15 -21.43
N VAL A 162 27.27 -8.27 -20.72
CA VAL A 162 26.07 -8.84 -20.09
C VAL A 162 26.10 -8.56 -18.60
N TYR A 163 24.98 -8.08 -18.08
CA TYR A 163 24.78 -7.68 -16.69
C TYR A 163 23.49 -8.26 -16.14
N LEU A 164 23.37 -8.32 -14.82
CA LEU A 164 22.14 -8.69 -14.13
C LEU A 164 21.51 -7.43 -13.55
N LEU A 165 20.28 -7.13 -13.96
CA LEU A 165 19.44 -6.13 -13.35
C LEU A 165 18.61 -6.82 -12.26
N ARG A 166 18.60 -6.22 -11.06
CA ARG A 166 17.79 -6.68 -9.93
C ARG A 166 16.91 -5.55 -9.43
N ILE A 167 15.64 -5.86 -9.20
CA ILE A 167 14.70 -4.94 -8.56
C ILE A 167 14.21 -5.59 -7.28
N HIS A 168 14.40 -4.91 -6.16
CA HIS A 168 13.77 -5.20 -4.89
C HIS A 168 12.57 -4.28 -4.71
N ALA A 169 11.47 -4.82 -4.20
CA ALA A 169 10.30 -4.08 -3.80
C ALA A 169 9.88 -4.50 -2.39
N GLN A 170 9.50 -3.54 -1.55
CA GLN A 170 8.98 -3.78 -0.20
C GLN A 170 7.71 -2.97 -0.01
N ASP A 171 6.60 -3.62 0.35
CA ASP A 171 5.34 -2.94 0.66
C ASP A 171 5.31 -2.39 2.09
N GLN A 172 4.23 -1.66 2.42
CA GLN A 172 4.06 -1.05 3.73
C GLN A 172 3.94 -2.07 4.88
N GLU A 173 3.59 -3.33 4.56
CA GLU A 173 3.53 -4.41 5.53
C GLU A 173 4.87 -5.14 5.71
N GLY A 174 5.92 -4.67 5.03
CA GLY A 174 7.26 -5.24 5.08
C GLY A 174 7.44 -6.50 4.24
N ARG A 175 6.45 -6.87 3.40
CA ARG A 175 6.61 -7.98 2.45
C ARG A 175 7.55 -7.56 1.34
N GLN A 176 8.45 -8.46 0.97
CA GLN A 176 9.47 -8.20 -0.03
C GLN A 176 9.26 -9.09 -1.26
N TYR A 177 9.56 -8.54 -2.41
CA TYR A 177 9.63 -9.26 -3.66
C TYR A 177 10.86 -8.82 -4.44
N GLN A 178 11.49 -9.77 -5.15
CA GLN A 178 12.67 -9.52 -5.98
C GLN A 178 12.44 -10.06 -7.38
N ALA A 179 12.79 -9.27 -8.38
CA ALA A 179 12.87 -9.71 -9.77
C ALA A 179 14.28 -9.48 -10.30
N THR A 180 14.77 -10.42 -11.10
CA THR A 180 16.07 -10.32 -11.75
C THR A 180 15.93 -10.55 -13.24
N LYS A 181 16.65 -9.77 -14.05
CA LYS A 181 16.70 -9.91 -15.50
C LYS A 181 18.11 -9.71 -16.04
N THR A 182 18.53 -10.57 -16.94
CA THR A 182 19.74 -10.37 -17.71
C THR A 182 19.53 -9.25 -18.72
N MET A 183 20.49 -8.33 -18.84
CA MET A 183 20.50 -7.25 -19.84
C MET A 183 21.83 -7.20 -20.57
N THR A 184 21.81 -6.77 -21.82
CA THR A 184 23.01 -6.58 -22.65
C THR A 184 23.19 -5.11 -22.95
N LEU A 185 24.33 -4.55 -22.58
CA LEU A 185 24.80 -3.22 -23.01
C LEU A 185 25.54 -3.34 -24.34
N ARG A 186 25.15 -2.55 -25.33
CA ARG A 186 25.71 -2.56 -26.69
C ARG A 186 26.46 -1.28 -27.01
#